data_01e4cfc59271ac83d5c710bb7aabdf4b
#
_entry.id   01e4cfc59271ac83d5c710bb7aabdf4b
#
_cell.length_a   1.000
_cell.length_b   1.000
_cell.length_c   1.000
_cell.angle_alpha   90.00
_cell.angle_beta   90.00
_cell.angle_gamma   90.00
#
_symmetry.space_group_name_H-M   'P 1'
#
loop_
_entity.id
_entity.type
_entity.pdbx_description
1 polymer ?
#
loop_
_entity_poly.entity_id
_entity_poly.type
_entity_poly.pdbx_seq_one_letter_code
_entity_poly.pdbx_strand_id
1 'polypeptide(L)'
;TRKRWQYYAFEDEEILSKEGWNRLVMPYSAFKLYKKGQGATADGLLLNRFEGFRIEIVNTKHEVCTGEVGIDALEQLTSYELKNGKPKFSSIFVQLNTAYVNEDWDKQFQDSRAIGIDTWIIQYVEQFTDGENTSISFYKNTNMPWITEKYDFVDKMFEAAERNGIKLIVGLYPGDYSKTNTASPEKYNLNLERNKMVFDEVYEQFGNHPCLEGWYITEEFHDGSYPVGWQQEPSLSMLAKYLEGVASYIKTKSDKPVSIAPALWRGMPADLCGQWFGRIFAQTPNIDYLYIQDLGGRCLVDVDVDLPNWFAEIKKACDANGVHFGVDIESFQSCWCPNVPYREKNWSELKEQLFVAGLFTEYITNFSWVTFKKGTNNYTSYKKYLEDNGLL
;
A
#
# COMPACT_ATOMS: atom_id res chain seq x y z
N THR A 1 13.62 39.59 1.51
CA THR A 1 13.09 38.44 0.76
C THR A 1 11.69 38.77 0.32
N ARG A 2 11.47 38.98 -0.98
CA ARG A 2 10.13 39.24 -1.55
C ARG A 2 9.36 37.93 -1.42
N LYS A 3 8.24 37.94 -0.65
CA LYS A 3 7.34 36.80 -0.56
C LYS A 3 6.74 36.53 -1.95
N ARG A 4 6.97 35.34 -2.48
CA ARG A 4 6.24 34.85 -3.65
C ARG A 4 4.89 34.36 -3.17
N TRP A 5 3.81 34.94 -3.62
CA TRP A 5 2.46 34.56 -3.26
C TRP A 5 1.59 34.42 -4.52
N GLN A 6 0.62 33.57 -4.44
CA GLN A 6 -0.36 33.32 -5.49
C GLN A 6 -1.73 33.25 -4.83
N TYR A 7 -2.73 33.83 -5.48
CA TYR A 7 -4.13 33.66 -5.12
C TYR A 7 -4.82 32.89 -6.22
N TYR A 8 -5.54 31.86 -5.84
CA TYR A 8 -6.42 31.11 -6.70
C TYR A 8 -7.86 31.36 -6.25
N ALA A 9 -8.79 31.50 -7.17
CA ALA A 9 -10.18 31.75 -6.91
C ALA A 9 -11.06 30.66 -7.52
N PHE A 10 -12.11 30.31 -6.81
CA PHE A 10 -13.27 29.57 -7.27
C PHE A 10 -14.49 30.47 -7.09
N GLU A 11 -15.35 30.52 -8.08
CA GLU A 11 -16.57 31.34 -8.07
C GLU A 11 -17.77 30.42 -8.23
N ASP A 12 -18.82 30.60 -7.39
CA ASP A 12 -20.08 29.93 -7.48
C ASP A 12 -21.20 30.98 -7.38
N GLU A 13 -21.90 31.16 -8.46
CA GLU A 13 -22.97 32.16 -8.54
C GLU A 13 -24.33 31.65 -8.01
N GLU A 14 -24.47 30.34 -7.84
CA GLU A 14 -25.75 29.71 -7.49
C GLU A 14 -25.89 29.46 -5.99
N ILE A 15 -24.82 29.34 -5.22
CA ILE A 15 -24.86 28.92 -3.82
C ILE A 15 -25.70 29.88 -2.95
N LEU A 16 -25.58 31.18 -3.20
CA LEU A 16 -26.34 32.23 -2.46
C LEU A 16 -27.79 32.35 -2.90
N SER A 17 -28.19 31.69 -3.97
CA SER A 17 -29.61 31.64 -4.41
C SER A 17 -30.42 30.58 -3.66
N LYS A 18 -29.78 29.72 -2.90
CA LYS A 18 -30.41 28.64 -2.15
C LYS A 18 -30.63 29.04 -0.70
N GLU A 19 -31.86 29.02 -0.24
CA GLU A 19 -32.19 29.29 1.16
C GLU A 19 -31.74 28.12 2.07
N GLY A 20 -31.38 28.44 3.31
CA GLY A 20 -30.98 27.49 4.34
C GLY A 20 -29.51 27.07 4.23
N TRP A 21 -29.14 26.03 4.99
CA TRP A 21 -27.80 25.49 5.00
C TRP A 21 -27.53 24.66 3.75
N ASN A 22 -26.52 25.06 2.98
CA ASN A 22 -26.12 24.38 1.77
C ASN A 22 -24.62 23.96 1.90
N ARG A 23 -24.31 22.76 1.48
CA ARG A 23 -22.92 22.30 1.39
C ARG A 23 -22.34 22.70 0.04
N LEU A 24 -21.30 23.54 0.06
CA LEU A 24 -20.53 23.90 -1.12
C LEU A 24 -19.27 23.06 -1.15
N VAL A 25 -19.08 22.33 -2.23
CA VAL A 25 -17.86 21.53 -2.48
C VAL A 25 -17.07 22.18 -3.60
N MET A 26 -15.85 22.61 -3.28
CA MET A 26 -14.97 23.32 -4.21
C MET A 26 -13.81 22.39 -4.63
N PRO A 27 -13.88 21.75 -5.81
CA PRO A 27 -12.78 20.93 -6.30
C PRO A 27 -11.53 21.79 -6.51
N TYR A 28 -10.38 21.35 -6.05
CA TYR A 28 -9.13 22.08 -6.24
C TYR A 28 -8.80 22.35 -7.70
N SER A 29 -9.19 21.45 -8.60
CA SER A 29 -9.03 21.62 -10.05
C SER A 29 -9.85 22.78 -10.64
N ALA A 30 -10.88 23.24 -9.94
CA ALA A 30 -11.72 24.37 -10.38
C ALA A 30 -11.13 25.72 -10.00
N PHE A 31 -10.15 25.79 -9.10
CA PHE A 31 -9.50 27.01 -8.72
C PHE A 31 -8.61 27.55 -9.86
N LYS A 32 -8.82 28.79 -10.24
CA LYS A 32 -8.05 29.49 -11.26
C LYS A 32 -7.13 30.54 -10.64
N LEU A 33 -5.94 30.70 -11.19
CA LEU A 33 -5.04 31.76 -10.73
C LEU A 33 -5.70 33.13 -10.91
N TYR A 34 -6.03 33.77 -9.79
CA TYR A 34 -6.63 35.08 -9.77
C TYR A 34 -5.59 36.21 -9.75
N LYS A 35 -4.57 36.07 -8.88
CA LYS A 35 -3.55 37.09 -8.70
C LYS A 35 -2.25 36.47 -8.20
N LYS A 36 -1.12 37.00 -8.63
CA LYS A 36 0.20 36.56 -8.14
C LYS A 36 1.12 37.74 -7.86
N GLY A 37 2.07 37.56 -6.94
CA GLY A 37 3.14 38.50 -6.66
C GLY A 37 4.16 38.55 -7.78
N GLN A 38 4.94 39.64 -7.83
CA GLN A 38 5.99 39.82 -8.81
C GLN A 38 7.06 38.70 -8.68
N GLY A 39 7.36 38.03 -9.77
CA GLY A 39 8.34 36.93 -9.81
C GLY A 39 7.81 35.58 -9.28
N ALA A 40 6.49 35.44 -9.04
CA ALA A 40 5.86 34.17 -8.80
C ALA A 40 5.55 33.47 -10.14
N THR A 41 5.78 32.16 -10.18
CA THR A 41 5.37 31.28 -11.27
C THR A 41 3.91 30.85 -11.06
N ALA A 42 3.21 30.46 -12.11
CA ALA A 42 1.85 29.93 -12.01
C ALA A 42 1.93 28.40 -11.95
N ASP A 43 2.33 27.87 -10.80
CA ASP A 43 2.63 26.44 -10.62
C ASP A 43 1.41 25.58 -10.29
N GLY A 44 0.22 26.18 -10.30
CA GLY A 44 -1.01 25.56 -9.80
C GLY A 44 -1.22 25.79 -8.30
N LEU A 45 -2.36 25.36 -7.80
CA LEU A 45 -2.67 25.41 -6.36
C LEU A 45 -1.93 24.26 -5.67
N LEU A 46 -0.93 24.61 -4.87
CA LEU A 46 -0.11 23.65 -4.13
C LEU A 46 -0.66 23.53 -2.70
N LEU A 47 -1.31 22.43 -2.38
CA LEU A 47 -1.97 22.20 -1.09
C LEU A 47 -0.98 22.19 0.09
N ASN A 48 0.22 21.68 -0.11
CA ASN A 48 1.27 21.65 0.90
C ASN A 48 1.90 23.05 1.20
N ARG A 49 1.47 24.08 0.50
CA ARG A 49 1.91 25.47 0.69
C ARG A 49 0.75 26.43 0.90
N PHE A 50 -0.38 25.88 1.30
CA PHE A 50 -1.59 26.66 1.54
C PHE A 50 -1.45 27.45 2.85
N GLU A 51 -1.42 28.77 2.76
CA GLU A 51 -1.27 29.66 3.93
C GLU A 51 -2.63 30.10 4.52
N GLY A 52 -3.70 30.00 3.75
CA GLY A 52 -5.05 30.36 4.18
C GLY A 52 -5.98 30.57 3.00
N PHE A 53 -7.25 30.76 3.30
CA PHE A 53 -8.27 31.08 2.30
C PHE A 53 -9.10 32.26 2.77
N ARG A 54 -9.78 32.87 1.82
CA ARG A 54 -10.67 34.01 2.02
C ARG A 54 -11.97 33.74 1.27
N ILE A 55 -13.07 33.91 1.95
CA ILE A 55 -14.40 33.91 1.33
C ILE A 55 -14.81 35.36 1.12
N GLU A 56 -15.17 35.72 -0.11
CA GLU A 56 -15.68 37.00 -0.48
C GLU A 56 -17.11 36.84 -1.04
N ILE A 57 -18.06 37.61 -0.52
CA ILE A 57 -19.37 37.73 -1.08
C ILE A 57 -19.39 39.03 -1.90
N VAL A 58 -19.55 38.88 -3.20
CA VAL A 58 -19.47 40.02 -4.14
C VAL A 58 -20.83 40.25 -4.78
N ASN A 59 -21.34 41.45 -4.62
CA ASN A 59 -22.51 41.89 -5.37
C ASN A 59 -22.07 42.50 -6.70
N THR A 60 -22.28 41.77 -7.79
CA THR A 60 -21.90 42.21 -9.14
C THR A 60 -22.88 43.27 -9.72
N LYS A 61 -24.06 43.48 -9.11
CA LYS A 61 -25.04 44.41 -9.61
C LYS A 61 -25.01 45.81 -8.94
N HIS A 62 -24.08 45.98 -7.98
CA HIS A 62 -23.94 47.23 -7.21
C HIS A 62 -25.23 47.69 -6.49
N GLU A 63 -26.15 46.78 -6.21
CA GLU A 63 -27.37 47.02 -5.46
C GLU A 63 -27.11 46.81 -3.96
N VAL A 64 -27.87 47.52 -3.11
CA VAL A 64 -27.80 47.33 -1.67
C VAL A 64 -28.53 46.03 -1.32
N CYS A 65 -27.76 45.04 -0.89
CA CYS A 65 -28.29 43.77 -0.38
C CYS A 65 -28.13 43.73 1.13
N THR A 66 -29.17 43.30 1.83
CA THR A 66 -29.14 43.02 3.27
C THR A 66 -29.44 41.53 3.47
N GLY A 67 -28.66 40.87 4.30
CA GLY A 67 -28.85 39.47 4.62
C GLY A 67 -27.80 38.99 5.59
N GLU A 68 -27.99 37.79 6.13
CA GLU A 68 -27.01 37.08 6.97
C GLU A 68 -26.48 35.87 6.21
N VAL A 69 -25.18 35.69 6.22
CA VAL A 69 -24.50 34.50 5.70
C VAL A 69 -23.73 33.85 6.82
N GLY A 70 -24.13 32.65 7.18
CA GLY A 70 -23.43 31.80 8.12
C GLY A 70 -22.44 30.91 7.38
N ILE A 71 -21.27 30.71 7.95
CA ILE A 71 -20.28 29.76 7.48
C ILE A 71 -19.97 28.82 8.64
N ASP A 72 -20.18 27.53 8.43
CA ASP A 72 -19.92 26.49 9.43
C ASP A 72 -19.18 25.33 8.78
N ALA A 73 -18.48 24.53 9.61
CA ALA A 73 -17.82 23.28 9.22
C ALA A 73 -16.99 23.39 7.94
N LEU A 74 -15.96 24.25 7.95
CA LEU A 74 -15.01 24.31 6.86
C LEU A 74 -14.06 23.12 6.93
N GLU A 75 -14.16 22.25 5.95
CA GLU A 75 -13.40 20.98 5.90
C GLU A 75 -12.64 20.85 4.59
N GLN A 76 -11.44 20.32 4.67
CA GLN A 76 -10.74 19.81 3.50
C GLN A 76 -11.17 18.35 3.28
N LEU A 77 -11.80 18.09 2.14
CA LEU A 77 -12.29 16.76 1.81
C LEU A 77 -11.38 16.08 0.80
N THR A 78 -11.20 14.78 0.97
CA THR A 78 -10.63 13.94 -0.08
C THR A 78 -11.69 13.68 -1.16
N SER A 79 -11.24 13.38 -2.38
CA SER A 79 -12.17 12.99 -3.46
C SER A 79 -12.95 11.71 -3.11
N TYR A 80 -12.40 10.89 -2.20
CA TYR A 80 -13.07 9.71 -1.68
C TYR A 80 -14.33 10.05 -0.89
N GLU A 81 -14.26 11.00 0.04
CA GLU A 81 -15.41 11.42 0.84
C GLU A 81 -16.56 11.93 -0.05
N LEU A 82 -16.20 12.59 -1.14
CA LEU A 82 -17.17 13.05 -2.15
C LEU A 82 -17.85 11.90 -2.92
N LYS A 83 -17.20 10.75 -3.04
CA LYS A 83 -17.73 9.57 -3.73
C LYS A 83 -18.56 8.64 -2.85
N ASN A 84 -18.79 8.99 -1.59
CA ASN A 84 -19.55 8.20 -0.62
C ASN A 84 -19.06 6.77 -0.39
N GLY A 85 -17.80 6.49 -0.63
CA GLY A 85 -17.22 5.19 -0.29
C GLY A 85 -16.77 5.11 1.18
N LYS A 86 -16.65 3.90 1.70
CA LYS A 86 -16.17 3.61 3.06
C LYS A 86 -15.15 2.48 2.95
N PRO A 87 -13.84 2.80 2.74
CA PRO A 87 -12.83 1.78 2.53
C PRO A 87 -12.59 0.99 3.79
N LYS A 88 -12.18 -0.26 3.58
CA LYS A 88 -11.76 -1.16 4.65
C LYS A 88 -10.57 -1.99 4.21
N PHE A 89 -9.82 -2.49 5.16
CA PHE A 89 -8.78 -3.47 4.86
C PHE A 89 -9.39 -4.79 4.41
N SER A 90 -8.90 -5.33 3.31
CA SER A 90 -9.28 -6.65 2.79
C SER A 90 -8.36 -7.75 3.33
N SER A 91 -7.14 -7.40 3.70
CA SER A 91 -6.12 -8.35 4.16
C SER A 91 -5.08 -7.70 5.07
N ILE A 92 -4.24 -8.53 5.66
CA ILE A 92 -3.17 -8.09 6.54
C ILE A 92 -1.90 -8.89 6.32
N PHE A 93 -0.75 -8.22 6.27
CA PHE A 93 0.55 -8.87 6.24
C PHE A 93 1.00 -9.33 7.62
N VAL A 94 1.61 -10.49 7.68
CA VAL A 94 2.39 -10.96 8.81
C VAL A 94 3.82 -11.24 8.39
N GLN A 95 4.75 -10.58 9.05
CA GLN A 95 6.18 -10.83 8.92
C GLN A 95 6.60 -11.78 10.04
N LEU A 96 6.79 -13.04 9.70
CA LEU A 96 7.15 -14.06 10.70
C LEU A 96 8.54 -13.81 11.27
N ASN A 97 8.69 -14.07 12.56
CA ASN A 97 9.97 -14.06 13.25
C ASN A 97 9.94 -14.99 14.47
N THR A 98 11.11 -15.32 15.00
CA THR A 98 11.28 -16.30 16.08
C THR A 98 10.60 -15.92 17.40
N ALA A 99 10.28 -14.64 17.61
CA ALA A 99 9.55 -14.20 18.82
C ALA A 99 8.11 -14.74 18.88
N TYR A 100 7.56 -15.27 17.78
CA TYR A 100 6.18 -15.79 17.72
C TYR A 100 6.05 -17.27 18.07
N VAL A 101 7.07 -17.87 18.67
CA VAL A 101 7.09 -19.30 19.06
C VAL A 101 5.90 -19.72 19.95
N ASN A 102 5.38 -18.81 20.77
CA ASN A 102 4.24 -19.03 21.66
C ASN A 102 2.95 -18.33 21.21
N GLU A 103 2.87 -17.88 19.93
CA GLU A 103 1.70 -17.15 19.47
C GLU A 103 0.50 -18.09 19.30
N ASP A 104 -0.65 -17.63 19.78
CA ASP A 104 -1.94 -18.31 19.63
C ASP A 104 -2.62 -17.85 18.34
N TRP A 105 -2.36 -18.55 17.24
CA TRP A 105 -2.89 -18.19 15.92
C TRP A 105 -4.42 -18.29 15.85
N ASP A 106 -5.06 -19.21 16.58
CA ASP A 106 -6.52 -19.25 16.65
C ASP A 106 -7.08 -17.94 17.17
N LYS A 107 -6.49 -17.43 18.25
CA LYS A 107 -6.91 -16.17 18.85
C LYS A 107 -6.63 -14.99 17.91
N GLN A 108 -5.48 -14.96 17.24
CA GLN A 108 -5.14 -13.87 16.31
C GLN A 108 -6.13 -13.83 15.13
N PHE A 109 -6.49 -14.97 14.60
CA PHE A 109 -7.44 -15.09 13.49
C PHE A 109 -8.87 -14.70 13.90
N GLN A 110 -9.31 -15.08 15.10
CA GLN A 110 -10.60 -14.64 15.65
C GLN A 110 -10.65 -13.13 15.84
N ASP A 111 -9.58 -12.54 16.40
CA ASP A 111 -9.46 -11.09 16.60
C ASP A 111 -9.41 -10.33 15.27
N SER A 112 -8.77 -10.91 14.24
CA SER A 112 -8.73 -10.34 12.87
C SER A 112 -10.13 -10.35 12.22
N ARG A 113 -10.85 -11.47 12.31
CA ARG A 113 -12.23 -11.55 11.81
C ARG A 113 -13.18 -10.59 12.50
N ALA A 114 -12.96 -10.32 13.78
CA ALA A 114 -13.77 -9.36 14.56
C ALA A 114 -13.62 -7.90 14.07
N ILE A 115 -12.71 -7.64 13.14
CA ILE A 115 -12.52 -6.37 12.44
C ILE A 115 -12.64 -6.54 10.91
N GLY A 116 -13.31 -7.59 10.46
CA GLY A 116 -13.64 -7.81 9.05
C GLY A 116 -12.47 -8.19 8.14
N ILE A 117 -11.32 -8.60 8.70
CA ILE A 117 -10.16 -9.07 7.95
C ILE A 117 -10.13 -10.60 8.01
N ASP A 118 -10.32 -11.27 6.88
CA ASP A 118 -10.36 -12.73 6.75
C ASP A 118 -9.22 -13.29 5.89
N THR A 119 -8.35 -12.45 5.38
CA THR A 119 -7.22 -12.85 4.52
C THR A 119 -5.91 -12.38 5.13
N TRP A 120 -4.97 -13.30 5.29
CA TRP A 120 -3.64 -13.02 5.79
C TRP A 120 -2.58 -13.32 4.73
N ILE A 121 -1.62 -12.42 4.58
CA ILE A 121 -0.48 -12.58 3.69
C ILE A 121 0.74 -12.88 4.56
N ILE A 122 1.20 -14.12 4.52
CA ILE A 122 2.48 -14.51 5.12
C ILE A 122 3.57 -13.93 4.23
N GLN A 123 4.36 -12.99 4.75
CA GLN A 123 5.31 -12.25 3.91
C GLN A 123 6.37 -13.18 3.31
N TYR A 124 6.82 -14.19 4.08
CA TYR A 124 7.75 -15.22 3.64
C TYR A 124 7.70 -16.43 4.55
N VAL A 125 7.97 -17.60 3.99
CA VAL A 125 8.07 -18.86 4.75
C VAL A 125 9.49 -19.18 5.20
N GLU A 126 10.48 -18.46 4.71
CA GLU A 126 11.88 -18.52 5.11
C GLU A 126 12.44 -17.14 5.37
N GLN A 127 13.39 -17.02 6.27
CA GLN A 127 14.07 -15.77 6.58
C GLN A 127 15.58 -15.99 6.58
N PHE A 128 16.30 -15.07 5.94
CA PHE A 128 17.75 -15.01 5.99
C PHE A 128 18.16 -13.93 7.00
N THR A 129 18.97 -14.29 7.99
CA THR A 129 19.47 -13.34 8.99
C THR A 129 20.85 -12.85 8.61
N ASP A 130 20.94 -11.56 8.36
CA ASP A 130 22.17 -10.88 7.97
C ASP A 130 23.21 -10.96 9.11
N GLY A 131 24.42 -11.37 8.78
CA GLY A 131 25.56 -11.40 9.71
C GLY A 131 25.74 -12.67 10.53
N GLU A 132 24.76 -13.56 10.62
CA GLU A 132 24.84 -14.78 11.44
C GLU A 132 24.91 -16.08 10.63
N ASN A 133 24.89 -16.03 9.31
CA ASN A 133 24.79 -17.18 8.42
C ASN A 133 23.64 -18.15 8.75
N THR A 134 22.61 -17.65 9.43
CA THR A 134 21.46 -18.42 9.86
C THR A 134 20.31 -18.20 8.90
N SER A 135 19.84 -19.25 8.27
CA SER A 135 18.61 -19.25 7.51
C SER A 135 17.56 -20.02 8.26
N ILE A 136 16.39 -19.41 8.42
CA ILE A 136 15.31 -19.93 9.23
C ILE A 136 14.16 -20.32 8.30
N SER A 137 13.59 -21.53 8.52
CA SER A 137 12.31 -21.92 7.95
C SER A 137 11.22 -21.81 8.99
N PHE A 138 10.07 -21.26 8.60
CA PHE A 138 8.86 -21.16 9.43
C PHE A 138 7.87 -22.30 9.20
N TYR A 139 8.24 -23.31 8.39
CA TYR A 139 7.56 -24.60 8.28
C TYR A 139 8.54 -25.73 8.62
N LYS A 140 8.04 -26.77 9.30
CA LYS A 140 8.96 -27.77 9.94
C LYS A 140 9.56 -28.79 8.98
N ASN A 141 8.84 -29.16 7.92
CA ASN A 141 9.24 -30.23 7.02
C ASN A 141 9.96 -29.66 5.78
N THR A 142 11.14 -29.03 5.98
CA THR A 142 11.97 -28.55 4.90
C THR A 142 13.27 -29.35 4.79
N ASN A 143 13.72 -29.58 3.57
CA ASN A 143 15.00 -30.19 3.24
C ASN A 143 15.95 -29.21 2.53
N MET A 144 15.64 -27.91 2.55
CA MET A 144 16.48 -26.89 1.92
C MET A 144 17.87 -26.87 2.53
N PRO A 145 18.94 -26.99 1.70
CA PRO A 145 20.32 -27.15 2.19
C PRO A 145 20.88 -25.92 2.90
N TRP A 146 20.23 -24.76 2.75
CA TRP A 146 20.64 -23.51 3.41
C TRP A 146 19.94 -23.28 4.75
N ILE A 147 18.93 -24.08 5.12
CA ILE A 147 18.20 -23.90 6.36
C ILE A 147 18.94 -24.49 7.54
N THR A 148 19.17 -23.69 8.56
CA THR A 148 19.86 -24.07 9.81
C THR A 148 18.90 -24.21 10.99
N GLU A 149 17.79 -23.47 11.00
CA GLU A 149 16.76 -23.52 12.04
C GLU A 149 15.39 -23.72 11.43
N LYS A 150 14.50 -24.47 12.13
CA LYS A 150 13.16 -24.80 11.67
C LYS A 150 12.13 -24.54 12.77
N TYR A 151 11.02 -23.95 12.38
CA TYR A 151 9.85 -23.71 13.22
C TYR A 151 8.60 -24.29 12.54
N ASP A 152 7.50 -24.36 13.25
CA ASP A 152 6.21 -24.91 12.77
C ASP A 152 5.11 -23.82 12.68
N PHE A 153 5.51 -22.56 12.47
CA PHE A 153 4.55 -21.45 12.50
C PHE A 153 3.55 -21.53 11.34
N VAL A 154 4.03 -21.79 10.14
CA VAL A 154 3.19 -21.93 8.95
C VAL A 154 2.25 -23.13 9.10
N ASP A 155 2.76 -24.27 9.60
CA ASP A 155 1.93 -25.46 9.91
C ASP A 155 0.76 -25.10 10.84
N LYS A 156 1.07 -24.44 11.96
CA LYS A 156 0.06 -23.98 12.94
C LYS A 156 -0.90 -22.95 12.37
N MET A 157 -0.40 -22.03 11.52
CA MET A 157 -1.24 -21.03 10.87
C MET A 157 -2.25 -21.68 9.91
N PHE A 158 -1.83 -22.66 9.11
CA PHE A 158 -2.75 -23.40 8.23
C PHE A 158 -3.86 -24.14 9.02
N GLU A 159 -3.49 -24.85 10.09
CA GLU A 159 -4.43 -25.52 10.96
C GLU A 159 -5.43 -24.54 11.63
N ALA A 160 -4.92 -23.42 12.15
CA ALA A 160 -5.76 -22.41 12.78
C ALA A 160 -6.63 -21.66 11.75
N ALA A 161 -6.10 -21.38 10.56
CA ALA A 161 -6.82 -20.71 9.48
C ALA A 161 -8.04 -21.53 9.03
N GLU A 162 -7.88 -22.84 8.87
CA GLU A 162 -8.99 -23.73 8.52
C GLU A 162 -10.09 -23.69 9.59
N ARG A 163 -9.71 -23.80 10.88
CA ARG A 163 -10.69 -23.75 11.99
C ARG A 163 -11.44 -22.43 12.08
N ASN A 164 -10.80 -21.33 11.69
CA ASN A 164 -11.33 -19.96 11.86
C ASN A 164 -11.86 -19.36 10.55
N GLY A 165 -11.80 -20.08 9.42
CA GLY A 165 -12.26 -19.58 8.13
C GLY A 165 -11.44 -18.39 7.63
N ILE A 166 -10.13 -18.41 7.90
CA ILE A 166 -9.15 -17.46 7.38
C ILE A 166 -8.56 -17.99 6.08
N LYS A 167 -8.28 -17.10 5.16
CA LYS A 167 -7.58 -17.36 3.90
C LYS A 167 -6.12 -16.96 4.03
N LEU A 168 -5.22 -17.75 3.46
CA LEU A 168 -3.78 -17.53 3.51
C LEU A 168 -3.22 -17.32 2.10
N ILE A 169 -2.50 -16.23 1.90
CA ILE A 169 -1.62 -16.00 0.76
C ILE A 169 -0.20 -16.22 1.27
N VAL A 170 0.56 -17.07 0.58
CA VAL A 170 1.84 -17.55 1.09
C VAL A 170 3.00 -16.94 0.30
N GLY A 171 3.83 -16.17 1.00
CA GLY A 171 5.08 -15.65 0.49
C GLY A 171 6.18 -16.71 0.51
N LEU A 172 6.94 -16.78 -0.56
CA LEU A 172 7.96 -17.79 -0.78
C LEU A 172 9.34 -17.37 -0.22
N TYR A 173 10.40 -17.66 -0.95
CA TYR A 173 11.77 -17.32 -0.57
C TYR A 173 12.03 -15.82 -0.71
N PRO A 174 12.46 -15.11 0.35
CA PRO A 174 12.56 -13.64 0.33
C PRO A 174 13.79 -13.11 -0.42
N GLY A 175 14.67 -13.98 -0.86
CA GLY A 175 15.95 -13.57 -1.41
C GLY A 175 17.01 -13.35 -0.32
N ASP A 176 18.25 -13.19 -0.77
CA ASP A 176 19.39 -12.88 0.11
C ASP A 176 19.59 -11.36 0.13
N TYR A 177 19.10 -10.71 1.19
CA TYR A 177 19.27 -9.28 1.40
C TYR A 177 20.68 -8.88 1.83
N SER A 178 21.55 -9.87 2.20
CA SER A 178 22.87 -9.62 2.78
C SER A 178 23.89 -9.04 1.81
N LYS A 179 23.68 -9.16 0.52
CA LYS A 179 24.72 -8.93 -0.50
C LYS A 179 24.44 -7.86 -1.53
N THR A 180 23.80 -6.79 -1.17
CA THR A 180 23.50 -5.64 -2.03
C THR A 180 22.10 -5.67 -2.67
N ASN A 181 21.35 -4.60 -2.45
CA ASN A 181 20.10 -4.30 -3.16
C ASN A 181 20.29 -4.03 -4.67
N THR A 182 21.38 -4.52 -5.25
CA THR A 182 21.65 -4.32 -6.67
C THR A 182 21.13 -5.49 -7.47
N ALA A 183 20.23 -5.19 -8.39
CA ALA A 183 19.79 -6.15 -9.39
C ALA A 183 21.00 -6.69 -10.17
N SER A 184 21.18 -8.02 -10.15
CA SER A 184 22.17 -8.69 -10.99
C SER A 184 21.59 -9.99 -11.57
N PRO A 185 22.06 -10.42 -12.76
CA PRO A 185 21.63 -11.69 -13.32
C PRO A 185 21.86 -12.87 -12.38
N GLU A 186 22.98 -12.87 -11.65
CA GLU A 186 23.35 -13.93 -10.71
C GLU A 186 22.37 -13.99 -9.53
N LYS A 187 22.03 -12.84 -8.94
CA LYS A 187 21.04 -12.75 -7.86
C LYS A 187 19.69 -13.29 -8.32
N TYR A 188 19.18 -12.81 -9.46
CA TYR A 188 17.87 -13.22 -9.93
C TYR A 188 17.81 -14.68 -10.36
N ASN A 189 18.87 -15.23 -10.96
CA ASN A 189 18.92 -16.65 -11.27
C ASN A 189 18.92 -17.51 -10.00
N LEU A 190 19.69 -17.13 -8.98
CA LEU A 190 19.72 -17.83 -7.70
C LEU A 190 18.35 -17.76 -7.00
N ASN A 191 17.76 -16.57 -6.93
CA ASN A 191 16.46 -16.38 -6.30
C ASN A 191 15.35 -17.14 -7.04
N LEU A 192 15.40 -17.20 -8.36
CA LEU A 192 14.46 -17.99 -9.18
C LEU A 192 14.51 -19.48 -8.82
N GLU A 193 15.71 -20.05 -8.80
CA GLU A 193 15.87 -21.48 -8.48
C GLU A 193 15.46 -21.78 -7.03
N ARG A 194 15.82 -20.93 -6.09
CA ARG A 194 15.40 -21.10 -4.69
C ARG A 194 13.90 -20.95 -4.51
N ASN A 195 13.27 -19.98 -5.18
CA ASN A 195 11.82 -19.84 -5.14
C ASN A 195 11.10 -21.07 -5.69
N LYS A 196 11.59 -21.67 -6.77
CA LYS A 196 11.03 -22.93 -7.31
C LYS A 196 11.13 -24.07 -6.29
N MET A 197 12.30 -24.24 -5.66
CA MET A 197 12.51 -25.29 -4.66
C MET A 197 11.58 -25.08 -3.45
N VAL A 198 11.53 -23.86 -2.89
CA VAL A 198 10.65 -23.54 -1.76
C VAL A 198 9.19 -23.70 -2.13
N PHE A 199 8.78 -23.23 -3.32
CA PHE A 199 7.41 -23.43 -3.81
C PHE A 199 7.07 -24.93 -3.87
N ASP A 200 7.94 -25.76 -4.38
CA ASP A 200 7.68 -27.20 -4.50
C ASP A 200 7.43 -27.87 -3.14
N GLU A 201 8.27 -27.58 -2.13
CA GLU A 201 8.06 -28.11 -0.79
C GLU A 201 6.81 -27.57 -0.12
N VAL A 202 6.56 -26.28 -0.23
CA VAL A 202 5.37 -25.64 0.36
C VAL A 202 4.09 -26.09 -0.34
N TYR A 203 4.12 -26.24 -1.66
CA TYR A 203 2.97 -26.75 -2.43
C TYR A 203 2.68 -28.22 -2.11
N GLU A 204 3.69 -29.08 -1.95
CA GLU A 204 3.50 -30.47 -1.55
C GLU A 204 2.84 -30.58 -0.19
N GLN A 205 3.18 -29.70 0.75
CA GLN A 205 2.65 -29.74 2.12
C GLN A 205 1.30 -29.02 2.26
N PHE A 206 1.12 -27.88 1.62
CA PHE A 206 -0.02 -26.99 1.87
C PHE A 206 -0.85 -26.67 0.61
N GLY A 207 -0.43 -27.10 -0.58
CA GLY A 207 -1.07 -26.73 -1.86
C GLY A 207 -2.53 -27.14 -1.99
N ASN A 208 -2.93 -28.21 -1.29
CA ASN A 208 -4.31 -28.70 -1.27
C ASN A 208 -5.14 -28.21 -0.07
N HIS A 209 -4.57 -27.35 0.78
CA HIS A 209 -5.27 -26.84 1.94
C HIS A 209 -6.41 -25.90 1.51
N PRO A 210 -7.64 -26.06 2.03
CA PRO A 210 -8.79 -25.25 1.57
C PRO A 210 -8.66 -23.77 1.90
N CYS A 211 -7.83 -23.39 2.88
CA CYS A 211 -7.57 -22.01 3.24
C CYS A 211 -6.44 -21.35 2.42
N LEU A 212 -5.73 -22.09 1.55
CA LEU A 212 -4.76 -21.47 0.64
C LEU A 212 -5.50 -20.66 -0.42
N GLU A 213 -5.25 -19.35 -0.47
CA GLU A 213 -5.90 -18.42 -1.41
C GLU A 213 -4.98 -17.97 -2.53
N GLY A 214 -3.67 -17.90 -2.30
CA GLY A 214 -2.73 -17.41 -3.30
C GLY A 214 -1.27 -17.53 -2.90
N TRP A 215 -0.43 -17.05 -3.79
CA TRP A 215 1.02 -17.04 -3.65
C TRP A 215 1.56 -15.61 -3.71
N TYR A 216 2.64 -15.35 -2.99
CA TYR A 216 3.28 -14.05 -2.96
C TYR A 216 4.77 -14.20 -3.30
N ILE A 217 5.21 -13.47 -4.32
CA ILE A 217 6.64 -13.35 -4.66
C ILE A 217 7.22 -12.22 -3.82
N THR A 218 8.11 -12.57 -2.94
CA THR A 218 8.58 -11.72 -1.85
C THR A 218 9.69 -10.73 -2.25
N GLU A 219 10.09 -10.67 -3.51
CA GLU A 219 11.08 -9.69 -3.96
C GLU A 219 10.56 -8.27 -3.78
N GLU A 220 11.13 -7.58 -2.81
CA GLU A 220 10.84 -6.17 -2.55
C GLU A 220 11.76 -5.30 -3.40
N PHE A 221 11.29 -4.92 -4.56
CA PHE A 221 12.00 -4.00 -5.43
C PHE A 221 11.41 -2.58 -5.33
N HIS A 222 12.24 -1.59 -5.53
CA HIS A 222 11.86 -0.18 -5.50
C HIS A 222 12.76 0.63 -6.45
N ASP A 223 12.36 1.86 -6.77
CA ASP A 223 13.10 2.75 -7.66
C ASP A 223 14.54 3.05 -7.20
N GLY A 224 14.82 3.00 -5.90
CA GLY A 224 16.17 3.11 -5.35
C GLY A 224 17.04 1.84 -5.48
N SER A 225 16.45 0.69 -5.81
CA SER A 225 17.20 -0.59 -6.01
C SER A 225 17.96 -0.62 -7.34
N TYR A 226 17.71 0.34 -8.20
CA TYR A 226 18.26 0.40 -9.55
C TYR A 226 19.06 1.67 -9.72
N PRO A 227 20.22 1.63 -10.41
CA PRO A 227 20.97 2.83 -10.75
C PRO A 227 20.13 3.76 -11.65
N VAL A 228 20.52 5.01 -11.71
CA VAL A 228 19.92 6.00 -12.61
C VAL A 228 19.74 5.41 -14.01
N GLY A 229 18.52 5.38 -14.51
CA GLY A 229 18.20 4.72 -15.78
C GLY A 229 17.57 3.33 -15.65
N TRP A 230 17.00 2.99 -14.49
CA TRP A 230 16.28 1.73 -14.24
C TRP A 230 15.15 1.45 -15.25
N GLN A 231 14.58 2.47 -15.90
CA GLN A 231 13.63 2.32 -17.01
C GLN A 231 14.28 1.72 -18.25
N GLN A 232 15.62 1.68 -18.30
CA GLN A 232 16.38 1.19 -19.42
C GLN A 232 16.77 -0.26 -19.25
N GLU A 233 16.96 -0.93 -20.37
CA GLU A 233 17.54 -2.27 -20.38
C GLU A 233 19.02 -2.22 -19.94
N PRO A 234 19.52 -3.29 -19.29
CA PRO A 234 18.87 -4.60 -19.13
C PRO A 234 18.12 -4.80 -17.78
N SER A 235 18.15 -3.85 -16.87
CA SER A 235 17.63 -4.02 -15.49
C SER A 235 16.16 -4.38 -15.43
N LEU A 236 15.33 -3.71 -16.22
CA LEU A 236 13.89 -3.97 -16.24
C LEU A 236 13.58 -5.37 -16.74
N SER A 237 14.21 -5.79 -17.85
CA SER A 237 14.00 -7.14 -18.40
C SER A 237 14.51 -8.23 -17.47
N MET A 238 15.58 -7.99 -16.71
CA MET A 238 16.05 -8.94 -15.70
C MET A 238 15.04 -9.15 -14.59
N LEU A 239 14.48 -8.07 -14.04
CA LEU A 239 13.43 -8.12 -13.02
C LEU A 239 12.18 -8.82 -13.57
N ALA A 240 11.68 -8.39 -14.72
CA ALA A 240 10.50 -8.98 -15.34
C ALA A 240 10.69 -10.48 -15.62
N LYS A 241 11.85 -10.89 -16.13
CA LYS A 241 12.20 -12.29 -16.34
C LYS A 241 12.21 -13.11 -15.06
N TYR A 242 12.72 -12.54 -13.97
CA TYR A 242 12.70 -13.19 -12.66
C TYR A 242 11.27 -13.38 -12.15
N LEU A 243 10.49 -12.30 -12.11
CA LEU A 243 9.11 -12.33 -11.63
C LEU A 243 8.26 -13.32 -12.44
N GLU A 244 8.34 -13.24 -13.77
CA GLU A 244 7.63 -14.17 -14.66
C GLU A 244 8.13 -15.61 -14.51
N GLY A 245 9.43 -15.79 -14.32
CA GLY A 245 10.01 -17.12 -14.11
C GLY A 245 9.47 -17.81 -12.86
N VAL A 246 9.25 -17.08 -11.77
CA VAL A 246 8.62 -17.60 -10.56
C VAL A 246 7.13 -17.80 -10.78
N ALA A 247 6.42 -16.77 -11.30
CA ALA A 247 4.97 -16.81 -11.47
C ALA A 247 4.53 -17.93 -12.43
N SER A 248 5.15 -18.04 -13.60
CA SER A 248 4.86 -19.10 -14.55
C SER A 248 5.13 -20.49 -13.99
N TYR A 249 6.22 -20.65 -13.20
CA TYR A 249 6.50 -21.92 -12.53
C TYR A 249 5.39 -22.31 -11.55
N ILE A 250 4.93 -21.37 -10.72
CA ILE A 250 3.80 -21.57 -9.82
C ILE A 250 2.58 -22.04 -10.61
N LYS A 251 2.26 -21.36 -11.72
CA LYS A 251 1.10 -21.68 -12.58
C LYS A 251 1.19 -23.06 -13.25
N THR A 252 2.36 -23.72 -13.26
CA THR A 252 2.45 -25.11 -13.75
C THR A 252 1.80 -26.11 -12.81
N LYS A 253 1.61 -25.77 -11.54
CA LYS A 253 1.11 -26.68 -10.50
C LYS A 253 -0.12 -26.15 -9.75
N SER A 254 -0.32 -24.83 -9.72
CA SER A 254 -1.37 -24.16 -8.97
C SER A 254 -2.10 -23.15 -9.87
N ASP A 255 -3.41 -23.15 -9.82
CA ASP A 255 -4.28 -22.17 -10.46
C ASP A 255 -4.51 -20.91 -9.59
N LYS A 256 -4.02 -20.94 -8.36
CA LYS A 256 -4.15 -19.84 -7.40
C LYS A 256 -3.45 -18.56 -7.89
N PRO A 257 -3.98 -17.38 -7.54
CA PRO A 257 -3.38 -16.11 -7.94
C PRO A 257 -1.97 -15.92 -7.37
N VAL A 258 -1.17 -15.18 -8.14
CA VAL A 258 0.20 -14.78 -7.77
C VAL A 258 0.24 -13.27 -7.60
N SER A 259 0.80 -12.83 -6.48
CA SER A 259 0.90 -11.41 -6.11
C SER A 259 2.33 -10.95 -5.88
N ILE A 260 2.53 -9.63 -6.00
CA ILE A 260 3.77 -8.92 -5.64
C ILE A 260 3.43 -7.67 -4.82
N ALA A 261 4.36 -7.21 -3.97
CA ALA A 261 4.21 -5.99 -3.18
C ALA A 261 5.49 -5.13 -3.19
N PRO A 262 5.82 -4.51 -4.33
CA PRO A 262 6.98 -3.64 -4.43
C PRO A 262 6.76 -2.32 -3.70
N ALA A 263 7.87 -1.66 -3.36
CA ALA A 263 7.87 -0.33 -2.76
C ALA A 263 8.03 0.76 -3.82
N LEU A 264 7.56 1.95 -3.50
CA LEU A 264 7.97 3.18 -4.16
C LEU A 264 9.03 3.84 -3.28
N TRP A 265 10.09 4.37 -3.89
CA TRP A 265 11.05 5.16 -3.16
C TRP A 265 10.96 6.61 -3.62
N ARG A 266 11.29 7.55 -2.77
CA ARG A 266 11.07 8.97 -3.04
C ARG A 266 11.60 9.46 -4.38
N GLY A 267 10.82 10.28 -5.06
CA GLY A 267 11.30 11.17 -6.11
C GLY A 267 11.06 10.72 -7.54
N MET A 268 10.40 9.56 -7.73
CA MET A 268 10.00 9.17 -9.08
C MET A 268 8.75 9.94 -9.52
N PRO A 269 8.78 10.60 -10.70
CA PRO A 269 7.57 11.14 -11.30
C PRO A 269 6.51 10.06 -11.53
N ALA A 270 5.26 10.37 -11.26
CA ALA A 270 4.16 9.41 -11.29
C ALA A 270 3.97 8.76 -12.68
N ASP A 271 4.09 9.55 -13.75
CA ASP A 271 3.98 9.10 -15.12
C ASP A 271 5.09 8.11 -15.53
N LEU A 272 6.31 8.35 -15.07
CA LEU A 272 7.43 7.43 -15.29
C LEU A 272 7.24 6.14 -14.48
N CYS A 273 6.73 6.24 -13.26
CA CYS A 273 6.39 5.08 -12.43
C CYS A 273 5.35 4.20 -13.13
N GLY A 274 4.27 4.79 -13.65
CA GLY A 274 3.26 4.08 -14.43
C GLY A 274 3.83 3.40 -15.68
N GLN A 275 4.69 4.09 -16.42
CA GLN A 275 5.36 3.51 -17.60
C GLN A 275 6.25 2.32 -17.24
N TRP A 276 6.98 2.40 -16.13
CA TRP A 276 7.83 1.32 -15.66
C TRP A 276 7.01 0.07 -15.30
N PHE A 277 5.99 0.22 -14.48
CA PHE A 277 5.10 -0.89 -14.13
C PHE A 277 4.41 -1.47 -15.38
N GLY A 278 3.99 -0.64 -16.32
CA GLY A 278 3.41 -1.10 -17.59
C GLY A 278 4.37 -1.98 -18.40
N ARG A 279 5.66 -1.62 -18.45
CA ARG A 279 6.69 -2.43 -19.12
C ARG A 279 7.00 -3.74 -18.40
N ILE A 280 6.94 -3.74 -17.04
CA ILE A 280 7.07 -4.98 -16.27
C ILE A 280 5.88 -5.88 -16.54
N PHE A 281 4.66 -5.39 -16.37
CA PHE A 281 3.45 -6.23 -16.53
C PHE A 281 3.24 -6.75 -17.93
N ALA A 282 3.64 -6.02 -18.97
CA ALA A 282 3.64 -6.53 -20.33
C ALA A 282 4.52 -7.77 -20.52
N GLN A 283 5.47 -8.02 -19.62
CA GLN A 283 6.38 -9.17 -19.66
C GLN A 283 6.08 -10.21 -18.56
N THR A 284 5.08 -9.97 -17.71
CA THR A 284 4.75 -10.84 -16.57
C THR A 284 3.26 -11.21 -16.55
N PRO A 285 2.76 -11.92 -17.60
CA PRO A 285 1.34 -12.25 -17.74
C PRO A 285 0.78 -13.18 -16.66
N ASN A 286 1.63 -13.79 -15.84
CA ASN A 286 1.24 -14.68 -14.75
C ASN A 286 1.21 -14.00 -13.37
N ILE A 287 1.45 -12.68 -13.29
CA ILE A 287 1.20 -11.89 -12.09
C ILE A 287 -0.26 -11.42 -12.10
N ASP A 288 -1.02 -11.80 -11.08
CA ASP A 288 -2.45 -11.48 -10.98
C ASP A 288 -2.71 -10.21 -10.15
N TYR A 289 -1.93 -9.97 -9.08
CA TYR A 289 -2.14 -8.86 -8.16
C TYR A 289 -0.86 -8.07 -7.89
N LEU A 290 -1.00 -6.76 -7.87
CA LEU A 290 -0.04 -5.83 -7.32
C LEU A 290 -0.59 -5.26 -6.03
N TYR A 291 0.17 -5.28 -4.94
CA TYR A 291 -0.06 -4.51 -3.71
C TYR A 291 1.06 -3.49 -3.56
N ILE A 292 0.87 -2.29 -4.11
CA ILE A 292 1.89 -1.25 -4.03
C ILE A 292 2.01 -0.71 -2.61
N GLN A 293 3.21 -0.68 -2.05
CA GLN A 293 3.45 -0.10 -0.73
C GLN A 293 3.29 1.43 -0.78
N ASP A 294 2.52 1.98 0.14
CA ASP A 294 2.21 3.42 0.17
C ASP A 294 3.34 4.29 0.76
N LEU A 295 4.30 3.67 1.44
CA LEU A 295 5.44 4.34 2.11
C LEU A 295 5.05 5.45 3.09
N GLY A 296 3.81 5.50 3.50
CA GLY A 296 3.32 6.50 4.43
C GLY A 296 3.92 6.39 5.83
N GLY A 297 4.38 5.20 6.21
CA GLY A 297 5.06 4.94 7.48
C GLY A 297 6.58 5.10 7.41
N ARG A 298 7.19 4.66 6.33
CA ARG A 298 8.66 4.59 6.17
C ARG A 298 9.27 5.88 5.65
N CYS A 299 8.69 6.44 4.61
CA CYS A 299 9.32 7.50 3.84
C CYS A 299 8.67 8.87 4.05
N LEU A 300 7.61 8.95 4.86
CA LEU A 300 6.86 10.18 5.12
C LEU A 300 6.42 10.85 3.79
N VAL A 301 5.83 10.06 2.92
CA VAL A 301 5.22 10.52 1.68
C VAL A 301 4.05 11.43 2.01
N ASP A 302 3.83 12.45 1.21
CA ASP A 302 2.64 13.28 1.31
C ASP A 302 1.44 12.48 0.77
N VAL A 303 0.63 11.99 1.70
CA VAL A 303 -0.47 11.05 1.43
C VAL A 303 -1.50 11.65 0.47
N ASP A 304 -1.78 12.95 0.61
CA ASP A 304 -2.82 13.63 -0.18
C ASP A 304 -2.32 14.08 -1.56
N VAL A 305 -1.01 14.26 -1.72
CA VAL A 305 -0.44 14.86 -2.92
C VAL A 305 0.28 13.82 -3.77
N ASP A 306 1.18 13.03 -3.15
CA ASP A 306 2.02 12.09 -3.92
C ASP A 306 1.27 10.81 -4.26
N LEU A 307 0.58 10.20 -3.29
CA LEU A 307 -0.04 8.90 -3.48
C LEU A 307 -1.14 8.89 -4.55
N PRO A 308 -2.07 9.86 -4.60
CA PRO A 308 -3.10 9.85 -5.65
C PRO A 308 -2.52 9.87 -7.07
N ASN A 309 -1.44 10.60 -7.28
CA ASN A 309 -0.78 10.68 -8.58
C ASN A 309 -0.10 9.35 -8.94
N TRP A 310 0.65 8.76 -8.02
CA TRP A 310 1.30 7.46 -8.24
C TRP A 310 0.29 6.35 -8.43
N PHE A 311 -0.72 6.26 -7.57
CA PHE A 311 -1.75 5.23 -7.65
C PHE A 311 -2.53 5.32 -8.97
N ALA A 312 -2.85 6.52 -9.44
CA ALA A 312 -3.54 6.71 -10.71
C ALA A 312 -2.73 6.16 -11.90
N GLU A 313 -1.45 6.48 -11.98
CA GLU A 313 -0.61 6.05 -13.10
C GLU A 313 -0.26 4.55 -13.03
N ILE A 314 0.00 4.02 -11.83
CA ILE A 314 0.26 2.58 -11.63
C ILE A 314 -1.01 1.78 -11.94
N LYS A 315 -2.17 2.25 -11.47
CA LYS A 315 -3.46 1.60 -11.77
C LYS A 315 -3.73 1.52 -13.26
N LYS A 316 -3.46 2.58 -14.04
CA LYS A 316 -3.57 2.54 -15.51
C LYS A 316 -2.70 1.43 -16.10
N ALA A 317 -1.47 1.27 -15.59
CA ALA A 317 -0.57 0.22 -16.03
C ALA A 317 -1.10 -1.18 -15.69
N CYS A 318 -1.65 -1.35 -14.50
CA CYS A 318 -2.31 -2.60 -14.09
C CYS A 318 -3.51 -2.92 -14.99
N ASP A 319 -4.44 -1.97 -15.15
CA ASP A 319 -5.65 -2.14 -15.96
C ASP A 319 -5.32 -2.51 -17.42
N ALA A 320 -4.27 -1.91 -17.99
CA ALA A 320 -3.82 -2.18 -19.34
C ALA A 320 -3.24 -3.59 -19.56
N ASN A 321 -2.81 -4.25 -18.46
CA ASN A 321 -2.16 -5.56 -18.52
C ASN A 321 -2.95 -6.67 -17.77
N GLY A 322 -4.16 -6.37 -17.31
CA GLY A 322 -5.01 -7.36 -16.63
C GLY A 322 -4.57 -7.70 -15.20
N VAL A 323 -3.75 -6.86 -14.58
CA VAL A 323 -3.30 -7.02 -13.19
C VAL A 323 -4.26 -6.28 -12.25
N HIS A 324 -4.67 -6.91 -11.16
CA HIS A 324 -5.48 -6.26 -10.13
C HIS A 324 -4.62 -5.30 -9.31
N PHE A 325 -5.03 -4.03 -9.30
CA PHE A 325 -4.35 -3.01 -8.50
C PHE A 325 -4.82 -3.04 -7.05
N GLY A 326 -3.89 -3.24 -6.13
CA GLY A 326 -4.06 -3.16 -4.68
C GLY A 326 -3.05 -2.21 -4.05
N VAL A 327 -3.28 -1.86 -2.80
CA VAL A 327 -2.40 -1.00 -2.00
C VAL A 327 -2.04 -1.70 -0.69
N ASP A 328 -0.76 -1.66 -0.35
CA ASP A 328 -0.23 -2.10 0.94
C ASP A 328 0.06 -0.87 1.81
N ILE A 329 -0.75 -0.70 2.86
CA ILE A 329 -0.71 0.47 3.74
C ILE A 329 0.18 0.19 4.95
N GLU A 330 1.19 1.03 5.15
CA GLU A 330 2.06 0.98 6.31
C GLU A 330 1.37 1.55 7.57
N SER A 331 0.90 0.68 8.47
CA SER A 331 0.26 1.05 9.75
C SER A 331 1.26 1.37 10.86
N PHE A 332 2.52 1.40 10.56
CA PHE A 332 3.60 1.80 11.45
C PHE A 332 4.15 3.18 11.06
N GLN A 333 4.92 3.77 11.94
CA GLN A 333 5.76 4.92 11.66
C GLN A 333 7.20 4.61 12.08
N SER A 334 8.10 4.78 11.14
CA SER A 334 9.54 4.66 11.35
C SER A 334 10.18 6.01 11.06
N CYS A 335 11.02 6.50 11.96
CA CYS A 335 11.95 7.54 11.57
C CYS A 335 13.32 6.92 11.23
N TRP A 336 14.04 7.53 10.34
CA TRP A 336 15.43 7.17 10.03
C TRP A 336 16.40 7.46 11.21
N CYS A 337 15.84 7.75 12.40
CA CYS A 337 16.60 8.04 13.59
C CYS A 337 17.14 6.74 14.18
N PRO A 338 18.43 6.60 14.39
CA PRO A 338 19.00 5.46 15.10
C PRO A 338 18.29 5.27 16.46
N ASN A 339 17.88 4.04 16.78
CA ASN A 339 17.24 3.66 18.03
C ASN A 339 15.78 4.11 18.25
N VAL A 340 15.08 4.60 17.23
CA VAL A 340 13.62 4.75 17.31
C VAL A 340 12.96 3.51 16.73
N PRO A 341 12.35 2.66 17.56
CA PRO A 341 11.65 1.47 17.07
C PRO A 341 10.45 1.88 16.21
N TYR A 342 10.04 0.96 15.35
CA TYR A 342 8.74 1.04 14.71
C TYR A 342 7.67 1.30 15.77
N ARG A 343 6.92 2.38 15.61
CA ARG A 343 5.77 2.69 16.45
C ARG A 343 4.49 2.54 15.65
N GLU A 344 3.44 2.28 16.35
CA GLU A 344 2.10 2.33 15.81
C GLU A 344 1.81 3.75 15.27
N LYS A 345 1.22 3.84 14.09
CA LYS A 345 0.83 5.10 13.47
C LYS A 345 -0.43 5.65 14.13
N ASN A 346 -0.61 6.97 14.14
CA ASN A 346 -1.85 7.56 14.61
C ASN A 346 -3.02 7.18 13.69
N TRP A 347 -4.17 6.87 14.27
CA TRP A 347 -5.34 6.46 13.50
C TRP A 347 -5.80 7.51 12.47
N SER A 348 -5.72 8.82 12.79
CA SER A 348 -6.07 9.88 11.85
C SER A 348 -5.24 9.81 10.56
N GLU A 349 -3.93 9.60 10.69
CA GLU A 349 -3.01 9.47 9.56
C GLU A 349 -3.24 8.15 8.79
N LEU A 350 -3.44 7.05 9.52
CA LEU A 350 -3.74 5.75 8.92
C LEU A 350 -5.08 5.75 8.18
N LYS A 351 -6.07 6.42 8.75
CA LYS A 351 -7.38 6.60 8.12
C LYS A 351 -7.26 7.37 6.80
N GLU A 352 -6.44 8.41 6.76
CA GLU A 352 -6.18 9.18 5.54
C GLU A 352 -5.57 8.32 4.44
N GLN A 353 -4.53 7.51 4.74
CA GLN A 353 -3.97 6.53 3.81
C GLN A 353 -5.03 5.56 3.29
N LEU A 354 -5.86 5.03 4.20
CA LEU A 354 -6.95 4.12 3.85
C LEU A 354 -7.94 4.76 2.88
N PHE A 355 -8.31 6.03 3.12
CA PHE A 355 -9.23 6.76 2.27
C PHE A 355 -8.64 7.07 0.90
N VAL A 356 -7.37 7.45 0.84
CA VAL A 356 -6.67 7.67 -0.44
C VAL A 356 -6.57 6.36 -1.24
N ALA A 357 -6.21 5.26 -0.62
CA ALA A 357 -6.19 3.96 -1.28
C ALA A 357 -7.58 3.57 -1.81
N GLY A 358 -8.63 3.82 -1.03
CA GLY A 358 -10.01 3.56 -1.40
C GLY A 358 -10.54 4.34 -2.61
N LEU A 359 -9.83 5.38 -3.08
CA LEU A 359 -10.14 6.04 -4.35
C LEU A 359 -9.88 5.15 -5.56
N PHE A 360 -8.98 4.20 -5.44
CA PHE A 360 -8.42 3.47 -6.56
C PHE A 360 -8.74 1.98 -6.53
N THR A 361 -8.94 1.40 -5.32
CA THR A 361 -9.11 -0.04 -5.17
C THR A 361 -9.88 -0.44 -3.91
N GLU A 362 -10.44 -1.64 -3.93
CA GLU A 362 -10.95 -2.35 -2.75
C GLU A 362 -9.93 -3.37 -2.19
N TYR A 363 -8.87 -3.67 -2.94
CA TYR A 363 -7.79 -4.56 -2.50
C TYR A 363 -6.78 -3.79 -1.67
N ILE A 364 -7.12 -3.56 -0.39
CA ILE A 364 -6.29 -2.77 0.52
C ILE A 364 -5.80 -3.69 1.63
N THR A 365 -4.50 -3.90 1.69
CA THR A 365 -3.85 -4.67 2.74
C THR A 365 -3.18 -3.76 3.77
N ASN A 366 -2.95 -4.29 4.95
CA ASN A 366 -2.30 -3.58 6.05
C ASN A 366 -0.93 -4.19 6.36
N PHE A 367 0.11 -3.40 6.36
CA PHE A 367 1.42 -3.78 6.85
C PHE A 367 1.73 -3.10 8.18
N SER A 368 1.71 -3.79 9.31
CA SER A 368 1.58 -5.22 9.44
C SER A 368 0.76 -5.57 10.69
N TRP A 369 0.46 -6.84 10.85
CA TRP A 369 -0.26 -7.37 12.02
C TRP A 369 0.28 -6.86 13.36
N VAL A 370 1.59 -6.74 13.53
CA VAL A 370 2.22 -6.32 14.80
C VAL A 370 1.71 -4.97 15.30
N THR A 371 1.52 -4.02 14.39
CA THR A 371 1.01 -2.67 14.71
C THR A 371 -0.51 -2.57 14.61
N PHE A 372 -1.19 -3.69 14.31
CA PHE A 372 -2.63 -3.74 14.07
C PHE A 372 -3.34 -4.88 14.79
N LYS A 373 -2.66 -5.62 15.68
CA LYS A 373 -3.26 -6.69 16.47
C LYS A 373 -4.10 -6.16 17.63
N LYS A 374 -5.01 -6.97 18.14
CA LYS A 374 -5.85 -6.61 19.29
C LYS A 374 -5.00 -6.16 20.47
N GLY A 375 -5.36 -5.00 21.03
CA GLY A 375 -4.61 -4.33 22.09
C GLY A 375 -3.81 -3.11 21.60
N THR A 376 -3.67 -2.92 20.29
CA THR A 376 -3.13 -1.70 19.70
C THR A 376 -4.22 -0.62 19.57
N ASN A 377 -3.80 0.65 19.49
CA ASN A 377 -4.75 1.75 19.26
C ASN A 377 -5.35 1.67 17.85
N ASN A 378 -4.56 1.24 16.85
CA ASN A 378 -5.03 1.08 15.48
C ASN A 378 -6.16 0.05 15.38
N TYR A 379 -6.00 -1.12 16.02
CA TYR A 379 -7.06 -2.12 16.09
C TYR A 379 -8.35 -1.54 16.69
N THR A 380 -8.23 -0.88 17.84
CA THR A 380 -9.38 -0.34 18.57
C THR A 380 -10.08 0.77 17.76
N SER A 381 -9.30 1.66 17.17
CA SER A 381 -9.82 2.78 16.37
C SER A 381 -10.43 2.31 15.05
N TYR A 382 -9.80 1.35 14.38
CA TYR A 382 -10.33 0.76 13.16
C TYR A 382 -11.64 0.01 13.41
N LYS A 383 -11.70 -0.79 14.48
CA LYS A 383 -12.93 -1.46 14.88
C LYS A 383 -14.07 -0.46 15.10
N LYS A 384 -13.80 0.62 15.84
CA LYS A 384 -14.76 1.69 16.04
C LYS A 384 -15.20 2.35 14.73
N TYR A 385 -14.26 2.59 13.81
CA TYR A 385 -14.57 3.11 12.48
C TYR A 385 -15.54 2.18 11.73
N LEU A 386 -15.32 0.88 11.77
CA LEU A 386 -16.21 -0.08 11.12
C LEU A 386 -17.61 -0.09 11.76
N GLU A 387 -17.69 -0.09 13.08
CA GLU A 387 -18.96 -0.04 13.84
C GLU A 387 -19.74 1.24 13.52
N ASP A 388 -19.09 2.41 13.61
CA ASP A 388 -19.70 3.73 13.35
C ASP A 388 -20.22 3.83 11.90
N ASN A 389 -19.70 3.05 10.97
CA ASN A 389 -20.05 3.07 9.56
C ASN A 389 -20.91 1.87 9.10
N GLY A 390 -21.27 0.95 10.00
CA GLY A 390 -22.06 -0.23 9.67
C GLY A 390 -21.36 -1.19 8.70
N LEU A 391 -20.06 -1.38 8.89
CA LEU A 391 -19.19 -2.23 8.05
C LEU A 391 -18.83 -3.57 8.73
N LEU A 392 -19.26 -3.78 10.00
CA LEU A 392 -19.19 -5.05 10.73
C LEU A 392 -20.51 -5.79 10.69
#